data_bcd9bad7106355524f6dd0571ec80084
#
_entry.id   bcd9bad7106355524f6dd0571ec80084
#
_cell.length_a   1.000
_cell.length_b   1.000
_cell.length_c   1.000
_cell.angle_alpha   90.00
_cell.angle_beta   90.00
_cell.angle_gamma   90.00
#
_symmetry.space_group_name_H-M   'P 1'
#
loop_
_entity.id
_entity.type
_entity.pdbx_description
1 polymer ?
#
loop_
_entity_poly.entity_id
_entity_poly.type
_entity_poly.pdbx_seq_one_letter_code
_entity_poly.pdbx_strand_id
1 'polypeptide(L)'
;MPTRTELPLLSECCSPVVREVIQPAEAETLAEGFKALGDPTRLRLISLVAAHEHGEACVCELTDPVGLSQPTVSHHLKILVDAGILTREQRGKWAYYRLIPEALNVLATLITTPAA
;
A
#
# COMPACT_ATOMS: atom_id res chain seq x y z
N MET A 1 -5.81 13.85 -12.52
CA MET A 1 -5.47 13.39 -12.25
C MET A 1 -4.69 12.83 -12.12
N PRO A 2 -4.43 12.55 -12.03
CA PRO A 2 -3.82 11.82 -11.81
C PRO A 2 -3.04 11.27 -11.59
N THR A 3 -2.46 11.13 -11.58
CA THR A 3 -1.80 10.69 -11.24
C THR A 3 -1.64 9.73 -10.54
N ARG A 4 -1.91 8.97 -10.31
CA ARG A 4 -1.83 7.98 -9.75
C ARG A 4 -1.45 6.92 -10.47
N THR A 5 -0.33 6.74 -10.79
CA THR A 5 0.12 5.69 -11.61
C THR A 5 -0.06 4.33 -10.98
N GLU A 6 0.04 4.27 -9.68
CA GLU A 6 -0.09 2.97 -9.04
C GLU A 6 -1.50 2.50 -9.00
N LEU A 7 -2.40 3.40 -8.76
CA LEU A 7 -3.77 3.04 -8.65
C LEU A 7 -4.38 2.44 -9.89
N PRO A 8 -4.07 2.92 -11.08
CA PRO A 8 -4.63 2.33 -12.28
C PRO A 8 -4.30 0.86 -12.44
N LEU A 9 -3.16 0.41 -11.93
CA LEU A 9 -2.80 -0.99 -12.04
C LEU A 9 -3.83 -1.88 -11.37
N LEU A 10 -4.28 -1.50 -10.18
CA LEU A 10 -5.25 -2.31 -9.45
C LEU A 10 -6.65 -2.09 -9.97
N SER A 11 -7.05 -0.84 -10.21
CA SER A 11 -8.44 -0.56 -10.57
C SER A 11 -8.78 -0.95 -11.98
N GLU A 12 -7.81 -0.99 -12.88
CA GLU A 12 -8.08 -1.27 -14.28
C GLU A 12 -7.79 -2.69 -14.69
N CYS A 13 -6.94 -3.39 -13.97
CA CYS A 13 -6.51 -4.70 -14.39
C CYS A 13 -7.40 -5.81 -13.90
N CYS A 14 -8.12 -5.61 -12.80
CA CYS A 14 -8.65 -6.73 -12.05
C CYS A 14 -10.15 -6.72 -11.91
N SER A 15 -10.76 -7.88 -12.18
CA SER A 15 -12.16 -8.11 -11.94
C SER A 15 -12.37 -8.53 -10.50
N PRO A 16 -13.58 -8.34 -9.96
CA PRO A 16 -13.86 -8.82 -8.60
C PRO A 16 -13.68 -10.32 -8.51
N VAL A 17 -12.90 -10.75 -7.52
CA VAL A 17 -12.50 -12.14 -7.38
C VAL A 17 -13.68 -13.08 -7.22
N VAL A 18 -14.69 -12.65 -6.46
CA VAL A 18 -15.81 -13.54 -6.13
C VAL A 18 -17.00 -13.40 -7.07
N ARG A 19 -16.91 -12.55 -8.08
CA ARG A 19 -18.01 -12.36 -9.03
C ARG A 19 -17.77 -13.04 -10.35
N GLU A 20 -16.52 -13.23 -10.70
CA GLU A 20 -16.16 -13.89 -11.95
C GLU A 20 -14.79 -14.50 -11.79
N VAL A 21 -14.47 -15.45 -12.67
CA VAL A 21 -13.16 -16.10 -12.62
C VAL A 21 -12.12 -15.12 -13.18
N ILE A 22 -11.14 -14.79 -12.37
CA ILE A 22 -10.10 -13.85 -12.80
C ILE A 22 -9.03 -14.60 -13.60
N GLN A 23 -8.38 -13.86 -14.49
CA GLN A 23 -7.32 -14.41 -15.31
C GLN A 23 -6.03 -14.51 -14.51
N PRO A 24 -5.10 -15.39 -14.93
CA PRO A 24 -3.83 -15.53 -14.20
C PRO A 24 -3.06 -14.23 -14.02
N ALA A 25 -3.02 -13.39 -15.05
CA ALA A 25 -2.30 -12.11 -14.95
C ALA A 25 -2.96 -11.18 -13.94
N GLU A 26 -4.29 -11.18 -13.91
CA GLU A 26 -5.02 -10.38 -12.92
C GLU A 26 -4.75 -10.89 -11.51
N ALA A 27 -4.70 -12.21 -11.35
CA ALA A 27 -4.43 -12.80 -10.05
C ALA A 27 -3.04 -12.42 -9.55
N GLU A 28 -2.05 -12.39 -10.45
CA GLU A 28 -0.69 -12.02 -10.07
C GLU A 28 -0.62 -10.56 -9.62
N THR A 29 -1.25 -9.67 -10.38
CA THR A 29 -1.26 -8.25 -10.03
C THR A 29 -1.96 -8.01 -8.69
N LEU A 30 -3.11 -8.63 -8.52
CA LEU A 30 -3.87 -8.49 -7.28
C LEU A 30 -3.11 -9.05 -6.09
N ALA A 31 -2.46 -10.20 -6.29
CA ALA A 31 -1.71 -10.85 -5.23
C ALA A 31 -0.55 -9.99 -4.74
N GLU A 32 0.07 -9.19 -5.62
CA GLU A 32 1.14 -8.29 -5.19
C GLU A 32 0.66 -7.30 -4.13
N GLY A 33 -0.53 -6.77 -4.32
CA GLY A 33 -1.11 -5.86 -3.34
C GLY A 33 -1.33 -6.53 -1.99
N PHE A 34 -1.95 -7.70 -2.01
CA PHE A 34 -2.21 -8.44 -0.77
C PHE A 34 -0.94 -8.93 -0.12
N LYS A 35 0.04 -9.32 -0.91
CA LYS A 35 1.31 -9.78 -0.38
C LYS A 35 2.02 -8.65 0.36
N ALA A 36 1.96 -7.44 -0.18
CA ALA A 36 2.54 -6.28 0.48
C ALA A 36 1.86 -6.01 1.81
N LEU A 37 0.56 -6.24 1.90
CA LEU A 37 -0.18 -6.06 3.14
C LEU A 37 0.03 -7.18 4.14
N GLY A 38 0.45 -8.35 3.69
CA GLY A 38 0.46 -9.56 4.51
C GLY A 38 1.67 -9.69 5.42
N ASP A 39 2.05 -8.61 6.08
CA ASP A 39 3.18 -8.61 7.01
C ASP A 39 2.84 -7.70 8.19
N PRO A 40 3.05 -8.16 9.44
CA PRO A 40 2.67 -7.34 10.60
C PRO A 40 3.34 -5.98 10.64
N THR A 41 4.61 -5.92 10.29
CA THR A 41 5.34 -4.64 10.30
C THR A 41 4.76 -3.69 9.26
N ARG A 42 4.47 -4.20 8.07
CA ARG A 42 3.93 -3.36 7.01
C ARG A 42 2.54 -2.85 7.36
N LEU A 43 1.71 -3.69 7.98
CA LEU A 43 0.40 -3.23 8.43
C LEU A 43 0.53 -2.12 9.47
N ARG A 44 1.48 -2.27 10.39
CA ARG A 44 1.73 -1.23 11.39
C ARG A 44 2.23 0.05 10.77
N LEU A 45 3.11 -0.06 9.76
CA LEU A 45 3.62 1.13 9.08
C LEU A 45 2.50 1.89 8.37
N ILE A 46 1.60 1.18 7.71
CA ILE A 46 0.45 1.82 7.07
C ILE A 46 -0.38 2.57 8.11
N SER A 47 -0.64 1.92 9.23
CA SER A 47 -1.42 2.52 10.31
C SER A 47 -0.74 3.78 10.87
N LEU A 48 0.57 3.69 11.08
CA LEU A 48 1.34 4.81 11.62
C LEU A 48 1.36 5.98 10.65
N VAL A 49 1.58 5.71 9.37
CA VAL A 49 1.60 6.77 8.35
C VAL A 49 0.24 7.45 8.26
N ALA A 50 -0.82 6.66 8.21
CA ALA A 50 -2.17 7.21 8.07
C ALA A 50 -2.59 8.04 9.28
N ALA A 51 -2.14 7.64 10.47
CA ALA A 51 -2.51 8.34 11.68
C ALA A 51 -1.61 9.53 12.00
N HIS A 52 -0.49 9.65 11.29
CA HIS A 52 0.46 10.71 11.57
C HIS A 52 -0.09 12.05 11.12
N GLU A 53 0.49 13.12 11.66
CA GLU A 53 0.05 14.48 11.36
C GLU A 53 0.03 14.70 9.84
N HIS A 54 -1.06 15.25 9.35
CA HIS A 54 -1.27 15.51 7.91
C HIS A 54 -1.26 14.24 7.05
N GLY A 55 -1.36 13.06 7.68
CA GLY A 55 -1.42 11.82 6.94
C GLY A 55 -0.11 11.43 6.26
N GLU A 56 1.00 11.94 6.74
CA GLU A 56 2.31 11.59 6.18
C GLU A 56 3.33 11.47 7.28
N ALA A 57 4.38 10.68 7.04
CA ALA A 57 5.41 10.46 8.04
C ALA A 57 6.76 10.30 7.37
N CYS A 58 7.76 10.85 8.02
CA CYS A 58 9.16 10.63 7.66
C CYS A 58 9.58 9.24 8.13
N VAL A 59 10.50 8.61 7.39
CA VAL A 59 11.06 7.33 7.84
C VAL A 59 11.66 7.46 9.24
N CYS A 60 12.20 8.63 9.55
CA CYS A 60 12.79 8.89 10.86
C CYS A 60 11.78 8.81 12.01
N GLU A 61 10.51 8.98 11.70
CA GLU A 61 9.44 8.93 12.70
C GLU A 61 8.83 7.55 12.84
N LEU A 62 9.24 6.62 12.01
CA LEU A 62 8.63 5.29 11.97
C LEU A 62 9.50 4.22 12.62
N THR A 63 10.80 4.46 12.78
CA THR A 63 11.71 3.45 13.30
C THR A 63 11.43 3.10 14.76
N ASP A 64 11.24 4.11 15.62
CA ASP A 64 11.01 3.85 17.03
C ASP A 64 9.72 3.07 17.29
N PRO A 65 8.57 3.48 16.73
CA PRO A 65 7.35 2.73 17.01
C PRO A 65 7.40 1.26 16.62
N VAL A 66 8.10 0.92 15.54
CA VAL A 66 8.15 -0.48 15.12
C VAL A 66 9.36 -1.22 15.68
N GLY A 67 10.32 -0.50 16.27
CA GLY A 67 11.46 -1.13 16.92
C GLY A 67 12.44 -1.77 15.98
N LEU A 68 12.56 -1.27 14.76
CA LEU A 68 13.46 -1.81 13.75
C LEU A 68 14.41 -0.73 13.26
N SER A 69 15.52 -1.17 12.67
CA SER A 69 16.50 -0.23 12.12
C SER A 69 15.94 0.51 10.92
N GLN A 70 16.52 1.66 10.62
CA GLN A 70 16.08 2.45 9.48
C GLN A 70 16.17 1.70 8.15
N PRO A 71 17.27 0.96 7.86
CA PRO A 71 17.30 0.21 6.60
C PRO A 71 16.19 -0.82 6.49
N THR A 72 15.85 -1.48 7.60
CA THR A 72 14.79 -2.48 7.60
C THR A 72 13.44 -1.82 7.37
N VAL A 73 13.18 -0.70 8.04
CA VAL A 73 11.93 0.04 7.85
C VAL A 73 11.85 0.54 6.42
N SER A 74 12.94 1.09 5.89
CA SER A 74 12.97 1.59 4.52
C SER A 74 12.66 0.48 3.51
N HIS A 75 13.13 -0.73 3.78
CA HIS A 75 12.86 -1.86 2.91
C HIS A 75 11.38 -2.19 2.87
N HIS A 76 10.74 -2.22 4.03
CA HIS A 76 9.29 -2.47 4.09
C HIS A 76 8.51 -1.36 3.40
N LEU A 77 8.94 -0.11 3.60
CA LEU A 77 8.27 1.03 2.97
C LEU A 77 8.40 0.96 1.44
N LYS A 78 9.55 0.52 0.95
CA LYS A 78 9.75 0.36 -0.48
C LYS A 78 8.79 -0.67 -1.06
N ILE A 79 8.59 -1.77 -0.36
CA ILE A 79 7.64 -2.79 -0.81
C ILE A 79 6.24 -2.19 -0.93
N LEU A 80 5.84 -1.37 0.03
CA LEU A 80 4.53 -0.73 0.00
C LEU A 80 4.42 0.30 -1.11
N VAL A 81 5.49 1.04 -1.38
CA VAL A 81 5.50 2.00 -2.49
C VAL A 81 5.42 1.27 -3.82
N ASP A 82 6.20 0.21 -3.98
CA ASP A 82 6.22 -0.55 -5.23
C ASP A 82 4.87 -1.22 -5.49
N ALA A 83 4.13 -1.54 -4.44
CA ALA A 83 2.80 -2.14 -4.59
C ALA A 83 1.71 -1.09 -4.79
N GLY A 84 2.04 0.19 -4.80
CA GLY A 84 1.08 1.26 -5.03
C GLY A 84 0.23 1.62 -3.83
N ILE A 85 0.67 1.25 -2.63
CA ILE A 85 -0.08 1.52 -1.40
C ILE A 85 0.34 2.83 -0.76
N LEU A 86 1.64 3.15 -0.85
CA LEU A 86 2.18 4.41 -0.34
C LEU A 86 2.85 5.18 -1.46
N THR A 87 2.91 6.50 -1.30
CA THR A 87 3.80 7.34 -2.12
C THR A 87 4.98 7.76 -1.28
N ARG A 88 6.06 8.14 -1.95
CA ARG A 88 7.27 8.59 -1.30
C ARG A 88 7.68 9.92 -1.92
N GLU A 89 8.03 10.86 -1.07
CA GLU A 89 8.50 12.17 -1.51
C GLU A 89 9.78 12.52 -0.76
N GLN A 90 10.83 12.88 -1.50
CA GLN A 90 12.08 13.30 -0.89
C GLN A 90 12.01 14.78 -0.56
N ARG A 91 12.30 15.14 0.69
CA ARG A 91 12.36 16.53 1.14
C ARG A 91 13.68 16.72 1.85
N GLY A 92 14.62 17.32 1.18
CA GLY A 92 15.95 17.48 1.73
C GLY A 92 16.58 16.13 1.98
N LYS A 93 16.96 15.85 3.22
CA LYS A 93 17.60 14.60 3.60
C LYS A 93 16.62 13.49 3.87
N TRP A 94 15.33 13.80 4.00
CA TRP A 94 14.37 12.82 4.53
C TRP A 94 13.34 12.45 3.50
N ALA A 95 12.95 11.18 3.52
CA ALA A 95 11.84 10.69 2.69
C ALA A 95 10.57 10.71 3.52
N TYR A 96 9.50 11.23 2.94
CA TYR A 96 8.19 11.26 3.55
C TYR A 96 7.27 10.30 2.81
N TYR A 97 6.44 9.60 3.56
CA TYR A 97 5.53 8.60 3.02
C TYR A 97 4.10 8.97 3.33
N ARG A 98 3.23 8.72 2.35
CA ARG A 98 1.81 9.05 2.49
C ARG A 98 1.00 7.90 1.93
N LEU A 99 -0.11 7.57 2.60
CA LEU A 99 -1.00 6.52 2.14
C LEU A 99 -1.75 6.96 0.88
N ILE A 100 -1.97 6.01 -0.02
CA ILE A 100 -2.88 6.19 -1.14
C ILE A 100 -4.18 5.49 -0.73
N PRO A 101 -5.19 6.23 -0.22
CA PRO A 101 -6.38 5.57 0.34
C PRO A 101 -7.11 4.72 -0.68
N GLU A 102 -7.13 5.15 -1.93
CA GLU A 102 -7.82 4.42 -2.98
C GLU A 102 -7.25 3.03 -3.20
N ALA A 103 -5.94 2.85 -2.94
CA ALA A 103 -5.33 1.54 -3.13
C ALA A 103 -5.94 0.51 -2.20
N LEU A 104 -6.13 0.87 -0.93
CA LEU A 104 -6.76 -0.04 0.03
C LEU A 104 -8.21 -0.27 -0.32
N ASN A 105 -8.90 0.79 -0.75
CA ASN A 105 -10.30 0.67 -1.13
C ASN A 105 -10.49 -0.24 -2.32
N VAL A 106 -9.60 -0.18 -3.30
CA VAL A 106 -9.65 -1.06 -4.47
C VAL A 106 -9.46 -2.50 -4.04
N LEU A 107 -8.45 -2.78 -3.20
CA LEU A 107 -8.21 -4.14 -2.74
C LEU A 107 -9.41 -4.69 -1.97
N ALA A 108 -9.99 -3.88 -1.11
CA ALA A 108 -11.16 -4.29 -0.35
C ALA A 108 -12.33 -4.59 -1.27
N THR A 109 -12.54 -3.74 -2.26
CA THR A 109 -13.66 -3.90 -3.20
C THR A 109 -13.52 -5.18 -4.02
N LEU A 110 -12.29 -5.48 -4.45
CA LEU A 110 -12.05 -6.64 -5.30
C LEU A 110 -12.26 -7.98 -4.60
N ILE A 111 -12.22 -8.00 -3.28
CA ILE A 111 -12.46 -9.23 -2.51
C ILE A 111 -13.76 -9.20 -1.73
N THR A 112 -14.57 -8.16 -1.92
CA THR A 112 -15.87 -8.07 -1.22
C THR A 112 -16.84 -9.03 -1.88
N THR A 113 -17.55 -9.80 -1.04
CA THR A 113 -18.58 -10.69 -1.56
C THR A 113 -19.85 -9.92 -1.80
N PRO A 114 -20.68 -10.36 -2.76
CA PRO A 114 -21.97 -9.71 -2.98
C PRO A 114 -22.86 -9.87 -1.74
N ALA A 115 -23.73 -8.91 -1.53
CA ALA A 115 -24.68 -9.01 -0.45
C ALA A 115 -25.62 -10.19 -0.67
N ALA A 116 -25.95 -10.91 0.39
CA ALA A 116 -26.81 -12.07 0.30
C ALA A 116 -28.26 -11.66 0.02
#